data_ec88883d821abec5e56bcbec743c5b75
#
_entry.id   ec88883d821abec5e56bcbec743c5b75
#
_cell.length_a   1.000
_cell.length_b   1.000
_cell.length_c   1.000
_cell.angle_alpha   90.00
_cell.angle_beta   90.00
_cell.angle_gamma   90.00
#
_symmetry.space_group_name_H-M   'P 1'
#
loop_
_entity.id
_entity.type
_entity.pdbx_description
1 polymer ?
#
loop_
_entity_poly.entity_id
_entity_poly.type
_entity_poly.pdbx_seq_one_letter_code
_entity_poly.pdbx_strand_id
1 'polypeptide(L)'
;MKNKMMKTYTGLWAVIAVVYGIWMTFVMSWNQYPYIIPTDADMALPADEFIAKFDGMLYEPLYANATVYWLWVIGSTALLFLYALFIRKILFADKLSKATTIFCVANLIVGFVFITWYGFLPFPEQFGNILTDVTASMLGLRYPWPFKMWGVLASLSIFTNTLYMYRKNDYQGKAGVIVTSLGCAAIYVTVNVPSAGLDLVMTARCLGHWATALIFAFLGAAGVIIFLFHKCKQKDKKYIVATIIFVAVLILMLVLLVTVGKSAFIENLPMWVAYALLFIINFTSFFDKKTVKETATV
;
A
#
# COMPACT_ATOMS: atom_id res chain seq x y z
N MET A 1 -3.27 28.31 -9.05
CA MET A 1 -2.54 27.03 -8.89
C MET A 1 -3.44 25.95 -8.29
N LYS A 2 -4.16 26.18 -7.17
CA LYS A 2 -5.10 25.28 -6.49
C LYS A 2 -6.11 24.63 -7.46
N ASN A 3 -6.80 25.40 -8.30
CA ASN A 3 -7.79 24.89 -9.26
C ASN A 3 -7.20 23.95 -10.33
N LYS A 4 -5.97 24.23 -10.80
CA LYS A 4 -5.30 23.37 -11.80
C LYS A 4 -4.90 22.03 -11.18
N MET A 5 -4.41 22.04 -9.94
CA MET A 5 -4.07 20.81 -9.22
C MET A 5 -5.31 19.98 -8.89
N MET A 6 -6.41 20.64 -8.51
CA MET A 6 -7.69 19.98 -8.26
C MET A 6 -8.25 19.29 -9.51
N LYS A 7 -8.16 19.92 -10.68
CA LYS A 7 -8.58 19.31 -11.97
C LYS A 7 -7.68 18.11 -12.29
N THR A 8 -6.36 18.24 -12.12
CA THR A 8 -5.40 17.14 -12.34
C THR A 8 -5.69 15.95 -11.42
N TYR A 9 -5.91 16.20 -10.13
CA TYR A 9 -6.26 15.15 -9.16
C TYR A 9 -7.57 14.44 -9.53
N THR A 10 -8.62 15.21 -9.82
CA THR A 10 -9.94 14.65 -10.16
C THR A 10 -9.90 13.84 -11.46
N GLY A 11 -9.22 14.37 -12.50
CA GLY A 11 -9.05 13.65 -13.77
C GLY A 11 -8.26 12.37 -13.62
N LEU A 12 -7.15 12.40 -12.84
CA LEU A 12 -6.36 11.21 -12.54
C LEU A 12 -7.19 10.12 -11.87
N TRP A 13 -7.96 10.48 -10.83
CA TRP A 13 -8.79 9.51 -10.12
C TRP A 13 -9.97 8.98 -10.93
N ALA A 14 -10.52 9.78 -11.83
CA ALA A 14 -11.50 9.29 -12.80
C ALA A 14 -10.87 8.23 -13.74
N VAL A 15 -9.67 8.48 -14.25
CA VAL A 15 -8.93 7.51 -15.08
C VAL A 15 -8.60 6.26 -14.30
N ILE A 16 -8.09 6.39 -13.07
CA ILE A 16 -7.78 5.24 -12.19
C ILE A 16 -9.03 4.38 -11.98
N ALA A 17 -10.18 4.99 -11.67
CA ALA A 17 -11.42 4.24 -11.44
C ALA A 17 -11.87 3.45 -12.68
N VAL A 18 -11.81 4.07 -13.85
CA VAL A 18 -12.15 3.41 -15.13
C VAL A 18 -11.18 2.27 -15.43
N VAL A 19 -9.87 2.52 -15.34
CA VAL A 19 -8.84 1.51 -15.61
C VAL A 19 -8.94 0.35 -14.63
N TYR A 20 -9.15 0.64 -13.35
CA TYR A 20 -9.35 -0.39 -12.33
C TYR A 20 -10.59 -1.24 -12.62
N GLY A 21 -11.73 -0.63 -12.96
CA GLY A 21 -12.95 -1.34 -13.30
C GLY A 21 -12.78 -2.25 -14.53
N ILE A 22 -12.14 -1.74 -15.60
CA ILE A 22 -11.82 -2.51 -16.80
C ILE A 22 -10.91 -3.69 -16.44
N TRP A 23 -9.84 -3.42 -15.71
CA TRP A 23 -8.88 -4.44 -15.30
C TRP A 23 -9.54 -5.57 -14.49
N MET A 24 -10.36 -5.22 -13.50
CA MET A 24 -11.07 -6.20 -12.69
C MET A 24 -12.08 -7.02 -13.51
N THR A 25 -12.70 -6.42 -14.54
CA THR A 25 -13.53 -7.15 -15.50
C THR A 25 -12.71 -8.19 -16.28
N PHE A 26 -11.50 -7.82 -16.73
CA PHE A 26 -10.59 -8.75 -17.40
C PHE A 26 -10.17 -9.91 -16.49
N VAL A 27 -9.80 -9.60 -15.25
CA VAL A 27 -9.43 -10.62 -14.25
C VAL A 27 -10.56 -11.63 -14.07
N MET A 28 -11.83 -11.18 -14.04
CA MET A 28 -12.97 -12.08 -13.96
C MET A 28 -13.10 -12.97 -15.20
N SER A 29 -12.90 -12.42 -16.40
CA SER A 29 -12.96 -13.20 -17.65
C SER A 29 -11.82 -14.24 -17.75
N TRP A 30 -10.72 -14.00 -17.08
CA TRP A 30 -9.60 -14.95 -17.00
C TRP A 30 -9.82 -16.08 -16.03
N ASN A 31 -10.90 -16.05 -15.24
CA ASN A 31 -11.22 -17.05 -14.25
C ASN A 31 -11.79 -18.34 -14.87
N GLN A 32 -11.06 -18.92 -15.82
CA GLN A 32 -11.38 -20.21 -16.41
C GLN A 32 -10.70 -21.39 -15.68
N TYR A 33 -9.94 -21.10 -14.64
CA TYR A 33 -9.21 -22.10 -13.88
C TYR A 33 -10.08 -22.69 -12.76
N PRO A 34 -9.95 -23.99 -12.47
CA PRO A 34 -10.64 -24.61 -11.36
C PRO A 34 -10.29 -23.92 -10.05
N TYR A 35 -11.32 -23.54 -9.32
CA TYR A 35 -11.17 -22.93 -8.01
C TYR A 35 -11.13 -24.00 -6.94
N ILE A 36 -10.07 -24.01 -6.14
CA ILE A 36 -9.92 -24.92 -5.00
C ILE A 36 -9.42 -24.10 -3.80
N ILE A 37 -10.07 -24.28 -2.66
CA ILE A 37 -9.55 -23.81 -1.37
C ILE A 37 -8.72 -24.94 -0.78
N PRO A 38 -7.41 -24.74 -0.51
CA PRO A 38 -6.62 -25.73 0.19
C PRO A 38 -7.23 -26.01 1.57
N THR A 39 -7.44 -27.29 1.87
CA THR A 39 -7.86 -27.73 3.21
C THR A 39 -6.68 -27.69 4.18
N ASP A 40 -6.94 -27.83 5.49
CA ASP A 40 -5.85 -27.96 6.46
C ASP A 40 -4.97 -29.20 6.18
N ALA A 41 -5.53 -30.27 5.64
CA ALA A 41 -4.78 -31.43 5.20
C ALA A 41 -3.86 -31.12 4.00
N ASP A 42 -4.34 -30.33 3.05
CA ASP A 42 -3.53 -29.87 1.92
C ASP A 42 -2.39 -28.97 2.41
N MET A 43 -2.66 -28.08 3.35
CA MET A 43 -1.65 -27.20 3.94
C MET A 43 -0.61 -27.96 4.79
N ALA A 44 -0.88 -29.21 5.14
CA ALA A 44 0.06 -30.09 5.84
C ALA A 44 0.95 -30.91 4.89
N LEU A 45 0.70 -30.86 3.56
CA LEU A 45 1.55 -31.54 2.57
C LEU A 45 2.97 -30.94 2.55
N PRO A 46 3.98 -31.72 2.17
CA PRO A 46 5.28 -31.18 1.80
C PRO A 46 5.14 -30.09 0.73
N ALA A 47 6.05 -29.10 0.74
CA ALA A 47 5.92 -27.94 -0.13
C ALA A 47 5.89 -28.28 -1.62
N ASP A 48 6.70 -29.25 -2.05
CA ASP A 48 6.76 -29.75 -3.42
C ASP A 48 5.47 -30.46 -3.84
N GLU A 49 4.89 -31.27 -2.96
CA GLU A 49 3.60 -31.94 -3.21
C GLU A 49 2.44 -30.93 -3.25
N PHE A 50 2.45 -29.96 -2.34
CA PHE A 50 1.47 -28.88 -2.35
C PHE A 50 1.53 -28.07 -3.66
N ILE A 51 2.74 -27.65 -4.06
CA ILE A 51 2.95 -26.90 -5.30
C ILE A 51 2.48 -27.73 -6.51
N ALA A 52 2.87 -29.00 -6.60
CA ALA A 52 2.47 -29.89 -7.70
C ALA A 52 0.94 -30.07 -7.77
N LYS A 53 0.26 -30.13 -6.59
CA LYS A 53 -1.19 -30.29 -6.52
C LYS A 53 -1.96 -29.03 -6.95
N PHE A 54 -1.45 -27.85 -6.62
CA PHE A 54 -2.16 -26.58 -6.80
C PHE A 54 -1.58 -25.68 -7.89
N ASP A 55 -0.55 -26.14 -8.59
CA ASP A 55 0.02 -25.38 -9.71
C ASP A 55 -1.04 -25.08 -10.78
N GLY A 56 -1.11 -23.80 -11.18
CA GLY A 56 -2.09 -23.32 -12.14
C GLY A 56 -3.54 -23.24 -11.65
N MET A 57 -3.82 -23.55 -10.37
CA MET A 57 -5.15 -23.47 -9.79
C MET A 57 -5.37 -22.11 -9.10
N LEU A 58 -6.63 -21.67 -9.09
CA LEU A 58 -7.07 -20.49 -8.33
C LEU A 58 -7.68 -20.95 -7.02
N TYR A 59 -7.04 -20.61 -5.90
CA TYR A 59 -7.55 -20.86 -4.56
C TYR A 59 -8.00 -19.58 -3.85
N GLU A 60 -8.49 -18.62 -4.60
CA GLU A 60 -9.05 -17.38 -4.08
C GLU A 60 -10.55 -17.52 -3.87
N PRO A 61 -11.06 -17.49 -2.62
CA PRO A 61 -12.49 -17.66 -2.34
C PRO A 61 -13.39 -16.69 -3.10
N LEU A 62 -12.85 -15.51 -3.43
CA LEU A 62 -13.54 -14.49 -4.17
C LEU A 62 -14.01 -14.96 -5.55
N TYR A 63 -13.28 -15.87 -6.18
CA TYR A 63 -13.58 -16.33 -7.53
C TYR A 63 -14.48 -17.56 -7.58
N ALA A 64 -14.80 -18.17 -6.44
CA ALA A 64 -15.73 -19.30 -6.37
C ALA A 64 -17.18 -18.91 -6.74
N ASN A 65 -17.54 -17.64 -6.53
CA ASN A 65 -18.89 -17.15 -6.73
C ASN A 65 -18.89 -15.81 -7.47
N ALA A 66 -19.44 -15.80 -8.68
CA ALA A 66 -19.50 -14.60 -9.52
C ALA A 66 -20.24 -13.44 -8.84
N THR A 67 -21.29 -13.70 -8.07
CA THR A 67 -22.02 -12.65 -7.35
C THR A 67 -21.14 -12.00 -6.28
N VAL A 68 -20.45 -12.81 -5.48
CA VAL A 68 -19.51 -12.31 -4.45
C VAL A 68 -18.38 -11.52 -5.09
N TYR A 69 -17.85 -12.01 -6.21
CA TYR A 69 -16.83 -11.31 -6.96
C TYR A 69 -17.28 -9.92 -7.42
N TRP A 70 -18.43 -9.84 -8.07
CA TRP A 70 -18.94 -8.56 -8.58
C TRP A 70 -19.32 -7.59 -7.45
N LEU A 71 -19.87 -8.07 -6.35
CA LEU A 71 -20.11 -7.24 -5.16
C LEU A 71 -18.81 -6.69 -4.60
N TRP A 72 -17.75 -7.49 -4.58
CA TRP A 72 -16.44 -7.03 -4.16
C TRP A 72 -15.84 -5.99 -5.12
N VAL A 73 -15.89 -6.24 -6.44
CA VAL A 73 -15.38 -5.30 -7.47
C VAL A 73 -16.11 -3.97 -7.38
N ILE A 74 -17.44 -3.99 -7.33
CA ILE A 74 -18.26 -2.77 -7.22
C ILE A 74 -17.97 -2.08 -5.89
N GLY A 75 -17.99 -2.80 -4.78
CA GLY A 75 -17.76 -2.26 -3.45
C GLY A 75 -16.36 -1.67 -3.28
N SER A 76 -15.33 -2.39 -3.70
CA SER A 76 -13.94 -1.91 -3.60
C SER A 76 -13.67 -0.71 -4.52
N THR A 77 -14.22 -0.71 -5.74
CA THR A 77 -14.14 0.43 -6.66
C THR A 77 -14.86 1.65 -6.11
N ALA A 78 -16.08 1.47 -5.58
CA ALA A 78 -16.84 2.54 -4.95
C ALA A 78 -16.09 3.10 -3.73
N LEU A 79 -15.54 2.23 -2.88
CA LEU A 79 -14.75 2.64 -1.72
C LEU A 79 -13.55 3.46 -2.14
N LEU A 80 -12.79 2.99 -3.11
CA LEU A 80 -11.59 3.68 -3.63
C LEU A 80 -11.96 5.07 -4.15
N PHE A 81 -13.02 5.18 -4.92
CA PHE A 81 -13.46 6.42 -5.52
C PHE A 81 -14.03 7.41 -4.47
N LEU A 82 -14.90 6.94 -3.59
CA LEU A 82 -15.45 7.74 -2.49
C LEU A 82 -14.32 8.24 -1.57
N TYR A 83 -13.35 7.39 -1.32
CA TYR A 83 -12.19 7.75 -0.53
C TYR A 83 -11.34 8.82 -1.22
N ALA A 84 -11.12 8.69 -2.53
CA ALA A 84 -10.42 9.71 -3.31
C ALA A 84 -11.17 11.07 -3.31
N LEU A 85 -12.50 11.05 -3.38
CA LEU A 85 -13.34 12.27 -3.24
C LEU A 85 -13.23 12.89 -1.84
N PHE A 86 -13.19 12.07 -0.81
CA PHE A 86 -13.00 12.52 0.57
C PHE A 86 -11.62 13.17 0.75
N ILE A 87 -10.56 12.52 0.27
CA ILE A 87 -9.19 13.06 0.29
C ILE A 87 -9.10 14.36 -0.51
N ARG A 88 -9.81 14.47 -1.62
CA ARG A 88 -9.90 15.73 -2.37
C ARG A 88 -10.41 16.87 -1.48
N LYS A 89 -11.42 16.64 -0.66
CA LYS A 89 -11.93 17.65 0.30
C LYS A 89 -10.87 18.06 1.31
N ILE A 90 -10.08 17.09 1.82
CA ILE A 90 -8.97 17.37 2.76
C ILE A 90 -7.88 18.20 2.06
N LEU A 91 -7.42 17.72 0.91
CA LEU A 91 -6.28 18.30 0.18
C LEU A 91 -6.53 19.75 -0.26
N PHE A 92 -7.78 20.07 -0.60
CA PHE A 92 -8.16 21.40 -1.08
C PHE A 92 -8.99 22.24 -0.09
N ALA A 93 -9.15 21.78 1.15
CA ALA A 93 -9.77 22.54 2.21
C ALA A 93 -9.02 23.86 2.47
N ASP A 94 -9.73 24.91 2.86
CA ASP A 94 -9.10 26.17 3.27
C ASP A 94 -8.37 25.99 4.61
N LYS A 95 -8.99 25.29 5.55
CA LYS A 95 -8.39 24.92 6.83
C LYS A 95 -8.63 23.43 7.13
N LEU A 96 -7.63 22.78 7.74
CA LEU A 96 -7.78 21.42 8.26
C LEU A 96 -8.59 21.46 9.55
N SER A 97 -9.68 20.68 9.60
CA SER A 97 -10.50 20.56 10.80
C SER A 97 -9.88 19.61 11.81
N LYS A 98 -10.22 19.76 13.08
CA LYS A 98 -9.83 18.82 14.15
C LYS A 98 -10.32 17.39 13.84
N ALA A 99 -11.54 17.26 13.31
CA ALA A 99 -12.10 15.96 12.92
C ALA A 99 -11.28 15.30 11.81
N THR A 100 -10.83 16.06 10.81
CA THR A 100 -9.92 15.57 9.77
C THR A 100 -8.61 15.05 10.36
N THR A 101 -8.02 15.80 11.29
CA THR A 101 -6.76 15.38 11.95
C THR A 101 -6.95 14.09 12.73
N ILE A 102 -8.02 13.99 13.53
CA ILE A 102 -8.35 12.76 14.30
C ILE A 102 -8.54 11.57 13.34
N PHE A 103 -9.27 11.76 12.25
CA PHE A 103 -9.45 10.73 11.23
C PHE A 103 -8.11 10.25 10.64
N CYS A 104 -7.22 11.17 10.28
CA CYS A 104 -5.91 10.82 9.72
C CYS A 104 -5.04 10.06 10.73
N VAL A 105 -5.03 10.47 12.00
CA VAL A 105 -4.34 9.74 13.09
C VAL A 105 -4.90 8.33 13.24
N ALA A 106 -6.22 8.21 13.37
CA ALA A 106 -6.88 6.91 13.55
C ALA A 106 -6.61 5.99 12.36
N ASN A 107 -6.75 6.50 11.14
CA ASN A 107 -6.48 5.78 9.91
C ASN A 107 -5.01 5.29 9.83
N LEU A 108 -4.06 6.12 10.24
CA LEU A 108 -2.64 5.76 10.27
C LEU A 108 -2.37 4.65 11.29
N ILE A 109 -2.93 4.76 12.51
CA ILE A 109 -2.76 3.75 13.57
C ILE A 109 -3.38 2.42 13.15
N VAL A 110 -4.63 2.44 12.63
CA VAL A 110 -5.33 1.23 12.18
C VAL A 110 -4.54 0.54 11.07
N GLY A 111 -4.07 1.31 10.07
CA GLY A 111 -3.23 0.77 9.00
C GLY A 111 -1.96 0.12 9.53
N PHE A 112 -1.21 0.82 10.41
CA PHE A 112 0.02 0.30 11.01
C PHE A 112 -0.20 -0.99 11.80
N VAL A 113 -1.19 -1.00 12.69
CA VAL A 113 -1.52 -2.17 13.51
C VAL A 113 -1.90 -3.35 12.64
N PHE A 114 -2.74 -3.12 11.63
CA PHE A 114 -3.22 -4.18 10.77
C PHE A 114 -2.11 -4.78 9.89
N ILE A 115 -1.25 -3.96 9.26
CA ILE A 115 -0.15 -4.49 8.44
C ILE A 115 0.86 -5.26 9.28
N THR A 116 1.08 -4.81 10.53
CA THR A 116 1.97 -5.50 11.47
C THR A 116 1.37 -6.84 11.87
N TRP A 117 0.12 -6.86 12.31
CA TRP A 117 -0.58 -8.10 12.66
C TRP A 117 -0.59 -9.10 11.51
N TYR A 118 -0.92 -8.64 10.29
CA TYR A 118 -0.96 -9.50 9.12
C TYR A 118 0.41 -10.12 8.79
N GLY A 119 1.47 -9.33 8.87
CA GLY A 119 2.84 -9.79 8.57
C GLY A 119 3.40 -10.84 9.54
N PHE A 120 2.74 -11.06 10.68
CA PHE A 120 3.11 -12.07 11.68
C PHE A 120 2.07 -13.19 11.83
N LEU A 121 1.14 -13.34 10.87
CA LEU A 121 0.21 -14.46 10.88
C LEU A 121 0.96 -15.78 10.68
N PRO A 122 0.59 -16.86 11.40
CA PRO A 122 1.28 -18.13 11.32
C PRO A 122 1.08 -18.76 9.94
N PHE A 123 2.14 -19.36 9.41
CA PHE A 123 2.13 -20.13 8.17
C PHE A 123 2.84 -21.46 8.40
N PRO A 124 2.46 -22.56 7.69
CA PRO A 124 3.06 -23.86 7.93
C PRO A 124 4.58 -23.88 7.70
N GLU A 125 5.33 -24.49 8.63
CA GLU A 125 6.80 -24.45 8.67
C GLU A 125 7.47 -25.09 7.45
N GLN A 126 6.80 -26.04 6.78
CA GLN A 126 7.33 -26.66 5.55
C GLN A 126 7.52 -25.67 4.39
N PHE A 127 6.90 -24.49 4.44
CA PHE A 127 7.09 -23.42 3.46
C PHE A 127 8.20 -22.45 3.83
N GLY A 128 8.93 -22.71 4.90
CA GLY A 128 10.04 -21.89 5.37
C GLY A 128 9.71 -20.99 6.56
N ASN A 129 10.67 -20.17 6.91
CA ASN A 129 10.59 -19.28 8.06
C ASN A 129 9.75 -18.02 7.69
N ILE A 130 8.80 -17.67 8.55
CA ILE A 130 7.92 -16.51 8.35
C ILE A 130 8.68 -15.18 8.22
N LEU A 131 9.87 -15.07 8.81
CA LEU A 131 10.67 -13.84 8.75
C LEU A 131 11.51 -13.72 7.48
N THR A 132 11.76 -14.83 6.76
CA THR A 132 12.69 -14.87 5.62
C THR A 132 12.06 -15.37 4.33
N ASP A 133 11.07 -16.28 4.40
CA ASP A 133 10.62 -17.04 3.23
C ASP A 133 9.14 -16.83 2.87
N VAL A 134 8.29 -16.49 3.85
CA VAL A 134 6.84 -16.39 3.65
C VAL A 134 6.44 -14.97 3.26
N THR A 135 6.09 -14.75 2.00
CA THR A 135 5.68 -13.44 1.48
C THR A 135 4.26 -13.04 1.91
N ALA A 136 3.92 -11.75 1.78
CA ALA A 136 2.56 -11.27 2.04
C ALA A 136 1.52 -11.97 1.15
N SER A 137 1.86 -12.25 -0.11
CA SER A 137 0.97 -12.99 -1.02
C SER A 137 0.83 -14.47 -0.65
N MET A 138 1.89 -15.12 -0.13
CA MET A 138 1.80 -16.49 0.39
C MET A 138 0.91 -16.56 1.63
N LEU A 139 1.03 -15.63 2.56
CA LEU A 139 0.06 -15.50 3.67
C LEU A 139 -1.37 -15.38 3.15
N GLY A 140 -1.57 -14.71 2.01
CA GLY A 140 -2.85 -14.58 1.33
C GLY A 140 -3.48 -15.90 0.90
N LEU A 141 -2.70 -16.97 0.68
CA LEU A 141 -3.22 -18.30 0.36
C LEU A 141 -4.04 -18.88 1.53
N ARG A 142 -3.53 -18.70 2.74
CA ARG A 142 -4.24 -19.15 3.95
C ARG A 142 -5.23 -18.11 4.47
N TYR A 143 -4.93 -16.82 4.29
CA TYR A 143 -5.68 -15.70 4.84
C TYR A 143 -6.11 -14.72 3.74
N PRO A 144 -6.94 -15.14 2.76
CA PRO A 144 -7.25 -14.32 1.58
C PRO A 144 -7.95 -13.01 1.92
N TRP A 145 -8.89 -12.99 2.86
CA TRP A 145 -9.56 -11.76 3.29
C TRP A 145 -8.64 -10.83 4.08
N PRO A 146 -7.85 -11.30 5.06
CA PRO A 146 -6.81 -10.48 5.67
C PRO A 146 -5.82 -9.89 4.67
N PHE A 147 -5.41 -10.64 3.62
CA PHE A 147 -4.55 -10.12 2.57
C PHE A 147 -5.16 -8.95 1.81
N LYS A 148 -6.42 -9.08 1.40
CA LYS A 148 -7.15 -7.98 0.74
C LYS A 148 -7.27 -6.77 1.65
N MET A 149 -7.61 -6.97 2.92
CA MET A 149 -7.70 -5.89 3.90
C MET A 149 -6.35 -5.26 4.21
N TRP A 150 -5.27 -6.05 4.23
CA TRP A 150 -3.91 -5.55 4.37
C TRP A 150 -3.59 -4.53 3.27
N GLY A 151 -3.80 -4.89 2.00
CA GLY A 151 -3.54 -3.98 0.88
C GLY A 151 -4.45 -2.75 0.88
N VAL A 152 -5.74 -2.93 1.16
CA VAL A 152 -6.71 -1.81 1.23
C VAL A 152 -6.32 -0.84 2.33
N LEU A 153 -6.10 -1.31 3.56
CA LEU A 153 -5.77 -0.45 4.70
C LEU A 153 -4.40 0.21 4.53
N ALA A 154 -3.39 -0.54 4.07
CA ALA A 154 -2.07 0.01 3.81
C ALA A 154 -2.13 1.14 2.77
N SER A 155 -2.78 0.88 1.63
CA SER A 155 -2.87 1.88 0.57
C SER A 155 -3.60 3.13 1.00
N LEU A 156 -4.78 2.98 1.60
CA LEU A 156 -5.60 4.12 2.01
C LEU A 156 -4.95 4.94 3.12
N SER A 157 -4.30 4.29 4.09
CA SER A 157 -3.65 5.00 5.19
C SER A 157 -2.40 5.76 4.75
N ILE A 158 -1.52 5.14 3.95
CA ILE A 158 -0.32 5.80 3.42
C ILE A 158 -0.72 6.93 2.47
N PHE A 159 -1.66 6.68 1.55
CA PHE A 159 -2.17 7.68 0.62
C PHE A 159 -2.73 8.90 1.36
N THR A 160 -3.65 8.68 2.29
CA THR A 160 -4.28 9.74 3.07
C THR A 160 -3.26 10.58 3.81
N ASN A 161 -2.36 9.92 4.54
CA ASN A 161 -1.43 10.61 5.42
C ASN A 161 -0.29 11.29 4.65
N THR A 162 0.09 10.78 3.48
CA THR A 162 1.01 11.47 2.58
C THR A 162 0.39 12.74 2.01
N LEU A 163 -0.87 12.69 1.57
CA LEU A 163 -1.54 13.89 1.07
C LEU A 163 -1.89 14.89 2.19
N TYR A 164 -2.21 14.39 3.39
CA TYR A 164 -2.35 15.24 4.58
C TYR A 164 -1.04 15.97 4.92
N MET A 165 0.10 15.25 4.85
CA MET A 165 1.44 15.83 5.02
C MET A 165 1.70 16.95 4.00
N TYR A 166 1.35 16.73 2.74
CA TYR A 166 1.46 17.76 1.71
C TYR A 166 0.62 18.99 2.06
N ARG A 167 -0.63 18.77 2.47
CA ARG A 167 -1.53 19.84 2.83
C ARG A 167 -1.09 20.61 4.06
N LYS A 168 -0.65 19.93 5.12
CA LYS A 168 -0.13 20.54 6.36
C LYS A 168 1.08 21.44 6.10
N ASN A 169 1.93 21.05 5.15
CA ASN A 169 3.20 21.72 4.84
C ASN A 169 3.15 22.61 3.60
N ASP A 170 1.97 22.92 3.08
CA ASP A 170 1.75 23.71 1.87
C ASP A 170 2.55 23.22 0.65
N TYR A 171 2.83 21.92 0.60
CA TYR A 171 3.50 21.31 -0.52
C TYR A 171 2.52 21.14 -1.70
N GLN A 172 2.87 21.75 -2.85
CA GLN A 172 2.00 21.81 -4.03
C GLN A 172 2.58 21.08 -5.24
N GLY A 173 3.47 20.12 -5.01
CA GLY A 173 4.12 19.35 -6.07
C GLY A 173 3.16 18.36 -6.72
N LYS A 174 2.82 18.58 -8.01
CA LYS A 174 1.93 17.69 -8.77
C LYS A 174 2.49 16.27 -8.87
N ALA A 175 3.80 16.13 -9.08
CA ALA A 175 4.45 14.85 -9.17
C ALA A 175 4.18 13.99 -7.93
N GLY A 176 4.33 14.55 -6.72
CA GLY A 176 4.03 13.85 -5.48
C GLY A 176 2.59 13.33 -5.42
N VAL A 177 1.61 14.17 -5.79
CA VAL A 177 0.20 13.78 -5.81
C VAL A 177 -0.07 12.65 -6.81
N ILE A 178 0.48 12.75 -8.02
CA ILE A 178 0.33 11.72 -9.06
C ILE A 178 0.94 10.40 -8.60
N VAL A 179 2.20 10.41 -8.14
CA VAL A 179 2.94 9.20 -7.74
C VAL A 179 2.24 8.52 -6.56
N THR A 180 1.84 9.29 -5.54
CA THR A 180 1.12 8.74 -4.38
C THR A 180 -0.23 8.13 -4.78
N SER A 181 -0.96 8.76 -5.70
CA SER A 181 -2.24 8.23 -6.21
C SER A 181 -2.05 6.94 -6.99
N LEU A 182 -1.04 6.88 -7.86
CA LEU A 182 -0.74 5.66 -8.63
C LEU A 182 -0.24 4.52 -7.73
N GLY A 183 0.57 4.81 -6.71
CA GLY A 183 0.97 3.83 -5.71
C GLY A 183 -0.22 3.25 -4.95
N CYS A 184 -1.17 4.10 -4.52
CA CYS A 184 -2.40 3.66 -3.88
C CYS A 184 -3.22 2.73 -4.80
N ALA A 185 -3.39 3.10 -6.06
CA ALA A 185 -4.13 2.29 -7.03
C ALA A 185 -3.42 0.94 -7.30
N ALA A 186 -2.10 0.94 -7.38
CA ALA A 186 -1.32 -0.26 -7.66
C ALA A 186 -1.52 -1.35 -6.60
N ILE A 187 -1.48 -1.03 -5.32
CA ILE A 187 -1.70 -2.03 -4.27
C ILE A 187 -3.13 -2.56 -4.28
N TYR A 188 -4.10 -1.73 -4.63
CA TYR A 188 -5.48 -2.19 -4.82
C TYR A 188 -5.57 -3.26 -5.90
N VAL A 189 -4.88 -3.07 -7.03
CA VAL A 189 -4.80 -4.09 -8.09
C VAL A 189 -4.07 -5.32 -7.57
N THR A 190 -2.91 -5.15 -6.92
CA THR A 190 -2.10 -6.25 -6.39
C THR A 190 -2.91 -7.22 -5.52
N VAL A 191 -3.67 -6.71 -4.55
CA VAL A 191 -4.43 -7.58 -3.63
C VAL A 191 -5.72 -8.13 -4.23
N ASN A 192 -6.14 -7.63 -5.37
CA ASN A 192 -7.34 -8.11 -6.08
C ASN A 192 -7.01 -8.95 -7.32
N VAL A 193 -5.78 -8.97 -7.79
CA VAL A 193 -5.35 -9.89 -8.85
C VAL A 193 -4.94 -11.20 -8.19
N PRO A 194 -5.62 -12.30 -8.49
CA PRO A 194 -5.22 -13.59 -7.95
C PRO A 194 -3.83 -13.95 -8.49
N SER A 195 -2.91 -14.08 -7.59
CA SER A 195 -1.60 -14.67 -7.84
C SER A 195 -1.43 -15.72 -6.77
N ALA A 196 -1.26 -16.92 -7.20
CA ALA A 196 -0.65 -17.89 -6.35
C ALA A 196 0.80 -17.45 -6.19
N GLY A 197 1.23 -17.10 -5.01
CA GLY A 197 2.65 -16.90 -4.71
C GLY A 197 3.50 -18.13 -4.99
N LEU A 198 2.87 -19.23 -5.42
CA LEU A 198 3.42 -20.55 -5.74
C LEU A 198 3.27 -20.90 -7.22
N ASP A 199 2.84 -19.98 -8.11
CA ASP A 199 2.78 -20.27 -9.53
C ASP A 199 4.18 -20.58 -10.07
N LEU A 200 4.39 -21.81 -10.49
CA LEU A 200 5.64 -22.26 -11.12
C LEU A 200 5.79 -21.68 -12.53
N VAL A 201 4.67 -21.32 -13.18
CA VAL A 201 4.65 -20.74 -14.52
C VAL A 201 4.23 -19.27 -14.43
N MET A 202 5.01 -18.37 -15.05
CA MET A 202 4.71 -16.95 -15.11
C MET A 202 3.53 -16.70 -16.05
N THR A 203 2.33 -16.74 -15.53
CA THR A 203 1.10 -16.40 -16.24
C THR A 203 0.95 -14.89 -16.39
N ALA A 204 0.10 -14.44 -17.33
CA ALA A 204 -0.24 -13.02 -17.46
C ALA A 204 -0.81 -12.43 -16.16
N ARG A 205 -1.52 -13.25 -15.39
CA ARG A 205 -2.09 -12.94 -14.07
C ARG A 205 -1.00 -12.74 -13.03
N CYS A 206 -0.08 -13.68 -12.92
CA CYS A 206 1.08 -13.61 -12.06
C CYS A 206 1.93 -12.38 -12.38
N LEU A 207 2.20 -12.13 -13.66
CA LEU A 207 2.92 -10.94 -14.13
C LEU A 207 2.18 -9.65 -13.73
N GLY A 208 0.85 -9.60 -13.85
CA GLY A 208 0.03 -8.46 -13.44
C GLY A 208 0.14 -8.19 -11.94
N HIS A 209 0.06 -9.22 -11.10
CA HIS A 209 0.25 -9.12 -9.66
C HIS A 209 1.66 -8.58 -9.32
N TRP A 210 2.70 -9.17 -9.86
CA TRP A 210 4.08 -8.76 -9.63
C TRP A 210 4.36 -7.34 -10.10
N ALA A 211 3.89 -6.98 -11.30
CA ALA A 211 4.09 -5.64 -11.84
C ALA A 211 3.44 -4.58 -10.96
N THR A 212 2.22 -4.80 -10.51
CA THR A 212 1.52 -3.85 -9.64
C THR A 212 2.10 -3.81 -8.22
N ALA A 213 2.60 -4.93 -7.69
CA ALA A 213 3.34 -4.97 -6.43
C ALA A 213 4.63 -4.14 -6.49
N LEU A 214 5.40 -4.27 -7.58
CA LEU A 214 6.60 -3.46 -7.82
C LEU A 214 6.25 -1.97 -7.98
N ILE A 215 5.21 -1.64 -8.76
CA ILE A 215 4.72 -0.27 -8.90
C ILE A 215 4.36 0.31 -7.53
N PHE A 216 3.67 -0.44 -6.68
CA PHE A 216 3.37 0.00 -5.31
C PHE A 216 4.65 0.22 -4.49
N ALA A 217 5.58 -0.73 -4.50
CA ALA A 217 6.82 -0.63 -3.73
C ALA A 217 7.61 0.63 -4.07
N PHE A 218 7.70 0.97 -5.36
CA PHE A 218 8.40 2.18 -5.81
C PHE A 218 7.59 3.46 -5.62
N LEU A 219 6.34 3.48 -6.05
CA LEU A 219 5.53 4.70 -6.06
C LEU A 219 4.96 5.04 -4.69
N GLY A 220 4.67 4.06 -3.84
CA GLY A 220 4.23 4.29 -2.46
C GLY A 220 5.31 5.01 -1.64
N ALA A 221 6.55 4.59 -1.78
CA ALA A 221 7.70 5.25 -1.15
C ALA A 221 8.02 6.60 -1.80
N ALA A 222 7.94 6.69 -3.14
CA ALA A 222 8.31 7.89 -3.89
C ALA A 222 7.48 9.12 -3.50
N GLY A 223 6.21 8.95 -3.14
CA GLY A 223 5.38 10.05 -2.65
C GLY A 223 5.97 10.73 -1.42
N VAL A 224 6.43 9.94 -0.45
CA VAL A 224 7.08 10.44 0.77
C VAL A 224 8.47 11.03 0.43
N ILE A 225 9.26 10.34 -0.38
CA ILE A 225 10.61 10.76 -0.77
C ILE A 225 10.60 12.12 -1.48
N ILE A 226 9.70 12.34 -2.43
CA ILE A 226 9.58 13.60 -3.16
C ILE A 226 9.35 14.78 -2.20
N PHE A 227 8.50 14.57 -1.19
CA PHE A 227 8.28 15.59 -0.16
C PHE A 227 9.53 15.81 0.70
N LEU A 228 10.17 14.74 1.16
CA LEU A 228 11.38 14.83 1.97
C LEU A 228 12.50 15.56 1.21
N PHE A 229 12.73 15.23 -0.06
CA PHE A 229 13.71 15.95 -0.91
C PHE A 229 13.35 17.42 -1.10
N HIS A 230 12.07 17.74 -1.25
CA HIS A 230 11.64 19.14 -1.31
C HIS A 230 12.04 19.90 -0.03
N LYS A 231 11.88 19.28 1.14
CA LYS A 231 12.29 19.87 2.43
C LYS A 231 13.81 19.92 2.60
N CYS A 232 14.54 18.92 2.11
CA CYS A 232 16.01 18.94 2.10
C CYS A 232 16.59 20.12 1.33
N LYS A 233 15.96 20.52 0.21
CA LYS A 233 16.35 21.73 -0.54
C LYS A 233 16.21 23.01 0.29
N GLN A 234 15.40 23.01 1.33
CA GLN A 234 15.26 24.11 2.28
C GLN A 234 16.34 24.07 3.39
N LYS A 235 17.30 23.13 3.31
CA LYS A 235 18.41 22.93 4.27
C LYS A 235 17.95 22.60 5.70
N ASP A 236 16.77 22.03 5.87
CA ASP A 236 16.27 21.59 7.17
C ASP A 236 16.94 20.26 7.56
N LYS A 237 17.83 20.31 8.57
CA LYS A 237 18.63 19.17 9.03
C LYS A 237 17.77 17.97 9.44
N LYS A 238 16.62 18.21 10.06
CA LYS A 238 15.72 17.12 10.51
C LYS A 238 15.17 16.35 9.32
N TYR A 239 14.78 17.03 8.25
CA TYR A 239 14.30 16.39 7.03
C TYR A 239 15.44 15.70 6.26
N ILE A 240 16.66 16.22 6.32
CA ILE A 240 17.84 15.54 5.75
C ILE A 240 18.05 14.19 6.44
N VAL A 241 18.08 14.18 7.78
CA VAL A 241 18.22 12.94 8.57
C VAL A 241 17.08 11.97 8.28
N ALA A 242 15.82 12.43 8.28
CA ALA A 242 14.66 11.60 7.96
C ALA A 242 14.75 10.98 6.55
N THR A 243 15.24 11.75 5.59
CA THR A 243 15.46 11.27 4.21
C THR A 243 16.53 10.17 4.17
N ILE A 244 17.66 10.39 4.84
CA ILE A 244 18.74 9.40 4.92
C ILE A 244 18.24 8.10 5.53
N ILE A 245 17.53 8.17 6.66
CA ILE A 245 16.96 6.99 7.34
C ILE A 245 16.01 6.25 6.40
N PHE A 246 15.07 6.96 5.76
CA PHE A 246 14.07 6.32 4.91
C PHE A 246 14.70 5.65 3.67
N VAL A 247 15.65 6.33 3.01
CA VAL A 247 16.38 5.77 1.87
C VAL A 247 17.25 4.58 2.29
N ALA A 248 17.91 4.67 3.46
CA ALA A 248 18.70 3.56 3.99
C ALA A 248 17.85 2.31 4.25
N VAL A 249 16.62 2.46 4.77
CA VAL A 249 15.70 1.32 4.97
C VAL A 249 15.21 0.74 3.65
N LEU A 250 14.95 1.57 2.64
CA LEU A 250 14.63 1.06 1.30
C LEU A 250 15.79 0.24 0.69
N ILE A 251 17.00 0.72 0.83
CA ILE A 251 18.21 0.00 0.38
C ILE A 251 18.37 -1.29 1.19
N LEU A 252 18.20 -1.23 2.51
CA LEU A 252 18.25 -2.41 3.38
C LEU A 252 17.23 -3.47 2.95
N MET A 253 15.97 -3.05 2.68
CA MET A 253 14.95 -3.98 2.16
C MET A 253 15.42 -4.66 0.87
N LEU A 254 15.95 -3.90 -0.09
CA LEU A 254 16.44 -4.47 -1.35
C LEU A 254 17.61 -5.44 -1.14
N VAL A 255 18.52 -5.12 -0.23
CA VAL A 255 19.64 -6.01 0.14
C VAL A 255 19.09 -7.29 0.76
N LEU A 256 18.17 -7.21 1.72
CA LEU A 256 17.57 -8.36 2.37
C LEU A 256 16.80 -9.24 1.39
N LEU A 257 16.06 -8.65 0.43
CA LEU A 257 15.36 -9.39 -0.61
C LEU A 257 16.29 -10.24 -1.49
N VAL A 258 17.54 -9.79 -1.68
CA VAL A 258 18.53 -10.49 -2.52
C VAL A 258 19.36 -11.48 -1.71
N THR A 259 19.68 -11.17 -0.44
CA THR A 259 20.65 -11.94 0.35
C THR A 259 20.03 -12.92 1.34
N VAL A 260 18.85 -12.59 1.86
CA VAL A 260 18.17 -13.40 2.90
C VAL A 260 16.99 -14.15 2.31
N GLY A 261 16.14 -13.45 1.56
CA GLY A 261 14.94 -14.02 0.98
C GLY A 261 13.80 -12.99 0.93
N LYS A 262 12.62 -13.44 0.54
CA LYS A 262 11.46 -12.61 0.37
C LYS A 262 10.37 -13.01 1.38
N SER A 263 10.06 -12.11 2.29
CA SER A 263 9.02 -12.34 3.30
C SER A 263 8.13 -11.12 3.52
N ALA A 264 6.95 -11.35 4.09
CA ALA A 264 6.04 -10.28 4.51
C ALA A 264 6.71 -9.33 5.52
N PHE A 265 7.60 -9.84 6.37
CA PHE A 265 8.38 -9.04 7.31
C PHE A 265 9.31 -8.07 6.55
N ILE A 266 10.10 -8.58 5.61
CA ILE A 266 11.03 -7.76 4.81
C ILE A 266 10.26 -6.75 3.95
N GLU A 267 9.15 -7.17 3.34
CA GLU A 267 8.28 -6.29 2.53
C GLU A 267 7.65 -5.16 3.36
N ASN A 268 7.38 -5.38 4.64
CA ASN A 268 6.78 -4.39 5.53
C ASN A 268 7.80 -3.37 6.12
N LEU A 269 9.11 -3.64 6.08
CA LEU A 269 10.12 -2.74 6.66
C LEU A 269 9.98 -1.28 6.21
N PRO A 270 9.95 -0.97 4.90
CA PRO A 270 9.80 0.42 4.46
C PRO A 270 8.43 0.99 4.80
N MET A 271 7.40 0.15 4.89
CA MET A 271 6.05 0.60 5.27
C MET A 271 6.04 1.05 6.73
N TRP A 272 6.62 0.29 7.66
CA TRP A 272 6.70 0.67 9.07
C TRP A 272 7.44 2.00 9.26
N VAL A 273 8.55 2.21 8.53
CA VAL A 273 9.28 3.48 8.60
C VAL A 273 8.47 4.62 7.97
N ALA A 274 7.76 4.37 6.87
CA ALA A 274 6.85 5.36 6.28
C ALA A 274 5.74 5.76 7.27
N TYR A 275 5.13 4.80 7.98
CA TYR A 275 4.12 5.07 9.00
C TYR A 275 4.68 5.92 10.14
N ALA A 276 5.86 5.55 10.65
CA ALA A 276 6.53 6.32 11.71
C ALA A 276 6.85 7.76 11.27
N LEU A 277 7.40 7.93 10.08
CA LEU A 277 7.69 9.26 9.52
C LEU A 277 6.42 10.08 9.31
N LEU A 278 5.38 9.49 8.73
CA LEU A 278 4.09 10.15 8.52
C LEU A 278 3.47 10.56 9.87
N PHE A 279 3.57 9.71 10.90
CA PHE A 279 3.10 10.06 12.24
C PHE A 279 3.86 11.24 12.82
N ILE A 280 5.20 11.18 12.80
CA ILE A 280 6.04 12.22 13.39
C ILE A 280 5.89 13.56 12.67
N ILE A 281 5.86 13.56 11.32
CA ILE A 281 5.73 14.78 10.52
C ILE A 281 4.33 15.40 10.65
N ASN A 282 3.29 14.56 10.69
CA ASN A 282 1.92 15.04 10.67
C ASN A 282 1.39 15.46 12.04
N PHE A 283 1.76 14.72 13.09
CA PHE A 283 1.03 14.78 14.35
C PHE A 283 1.88 15.14 15.56
N THR A 284 3.19 15.34 15.37
CA THR A 284 4.07 15.86 16.43
C THR A 284 4.61 17.24 16.06
N SER A 285 5.19 17.95 17.04
CA SER A 285 5.88 19.22 16.84
C SER A 285 7.35 19.04 16.46
N PHE A 286 7.83 17.80 16.27
CA PHE A 286 9.26 17.52 16.04
C PHE A 286 9.80 18.26 14.81
N PHE A 287 9.04 18.32 13.74
CA PHE A 287 9.41 18.99 12.49
C PHE A 287 8.93 20.45 12.41
N ASP A 288 8.19 20.94 13.39
CA ASP A 288 7.74 22.32 13.38
C ASP A 288 8.96 23.24 13.55
N LYS A 289 9.00 24.34 12.78
CA LYS A 289 10.03 25.39 12.96
C LYS A 289 9.83 25.98 14.35
N LYS A 290 10.89 26.01 15.18
CA LYS A 290 10.88 26.82 16.40
C LYS A 290 10.62 28.25 15.98
N THR A 291 9.48 28.78 16.35
CA THR A 291 9.24 30.22 16.28
C THR A 291 10.29 30.86 17.18
N VAL A 292 11.29 31.50 16.59
CA VAL A 292 12.17 32.38 17.36
C VAL A 292 11.24 33.43 17.93
N LYS A 293 10.95 33.33 19.23
CA LYS A 293 10.36 34.45 19.97
C LYS A 293 11.41 35.54 19.82
N GLU A 294 11.12 36.53 18.98
CA GLU A 294 11.78 37.82 19.10
C GLU A 294 11.55 38.26 20.55
N THR A 295 12.61 38.11 21.34
CA THR A 295 12.71 38.81 22.61
C THR A 295 12.78 40.27 22.19
N ALA A 296 11.62 40.93 22.17
CA ALA A 296 11.54 42.36 22.19
C ALA A 296 12.27 42.79 23.48
N THR A 297 13.52 43.13 23.35
CA THR A 297 14.22 43.92 24.34
C THR A 297 13.58 45.29 24.31
N VAL A 298 12.84 45.59 25.33
CA VAL A 298 12.37 46.91 25.74
C VAL A 298 13.58 47.71 26.23
#